data_aa583323846ac8a1cc167737c61ebf13
#
_entry.id   aa583323846ac8a1cc167737c61ebf13
#
_cell.length_a   1.000
_cell.length_b   1.000
_cell.length_c   1.000
_cell.angle_alpha   90.00
_cell.angle_beta   90.00
_cell.angle_gamma   90.00
#
_symmetry.space_group_name_H-M   'P 1'
#
loop_
_entity.id
_entity.type
_entity.pdbx_description
1 polymer ?
#
loop_
_entity_poly.entity_id
_entity_poly.type
_entity_poly.pdbx_seq_one_letter_code
_entity_poly.pdbx_strand_id
1 'polypeptide(L)' 'MVHLNISQFHQAIGQFFNYHLALEEQQPERVLYLAVPSGIYYSFFQLQFIKTVVERSQLKIMIYDPVQEVIVAWKN' A
#
# COMPACT_ATOMS: atom_id res chain seq x y z
N MET A 1 -5.07 -18.41 -0.24
CA MET A 1 -4.37 -17.38 -1.03
C MET A 1 -5.28 -16.17 -1.24
N VAL A 2 -4.78 -14.99 -0.97
CA VAL A 2 -5.55 -13.77 -1.18
C VAL A 2 -5.26 -13.26 -2.59
N HIS A 3 -6.32 -13.08 -3.38
CA HIS A 3 -6.21 -12.50 -4.71
C HIS A 3 -6.70 -11.06 -4.66
N LEU A 4 -5.82 -10.13 -4.96
CA LEU A 4 -6.18 -8.71 -5.04
C LEU A 4 -6.51 -8.39 -6.50
N ASN A 5 -7.74 -7.96 -6.76
CA ASN A 5 -8.12 -7.48 -8.08
C ASN A 5 -8.08 -5.95 -8.13
N ILE A 6 -8.28 -5.39 -9.32
CA ILE A 6 -8.15 -3.95 -9.51
C ILE A 6 -9.20 -3.15 -8.71
N SER A 7 -10.41 -3.70 -8.54
CA SER A 7 -11.46 -3.04 -7.75
C SER A 7 -11.06 -2.98 -6.28
N GLN A 8 -10.53 -4.08 -5.74
CA GLN A 8 -10.06 -4.13 -4.35
C GLN A 8 -8.89 -3.18 -4.15
N PHE A 9 -8.00 -3.08 -5.14
CA PHE A 9 -6.87 -2.15 -5.08
C PHE A 9 -7.37 -0.69 -5.03
N HIS A 10 -8.31 -0.32 -5.90
CA HIS A 10 -8.87 1.03 -5.89
C HIS A 10 -9.59 1.36 -4.59
N GLN A 11 -10.28 0.39 -4.01
CA GLN A 11 -10.93 0.56 -2.71
C GLN A 11 -9.90 0.82 -1.61
N ALA A 12 -8.83 0.03 -1.59
CA ALA A 12 -7.75 0.21 -0.61
C ALA A 12 -7.06 1.57 -0.75
N ILE A 13 -6.82 2.01 -1.98
CA ILE A 13 -6.21 3.31 -2.24
C ILE A 13 -7.13 4.44 -1.79
N GLY A 14 -8.44 4.33 -2.05
CA GLY A 14 -9.41 5.32 -1.59
C GLY A 14 -9.42 5.45 -0.07
N GLN A 15 -9.44 4.33 0.65
CA GLN A 15 -9.36 4.33 2.11
C GLN A 15 -8.05 4.92 2.59
N PHE A 16 -6.95 4.57 1.95
CA PHE A 16 -5.64 5.11 2.30
C PHE A 16 -5.62 6.64 2.22
N PHE A 17 -6.13 7.19 1.13
CA PHE A 17 -6.15 8.64 0.96
C PHE A 17 -7.06 9.33 1.96
N ASN A 18 -8.19 8.74 2.31
CA ASN A 18 -9.06 9.29 3.34
C ASN A 18 -8.34 9.37 4.69
N TYR A 19 -7.66 8.30 5.08
CA TYR A 19 -6.88 8.29 6.32
C TYR A 19 -5.72 9.27 6.26
N HIS A 20 -5.07 9.36 5.11
CA HIS A 20 -3.94 10.27 4.92
C HIS A 20 -4.37 11.73 5.13
N LEU A 21 -5.50 12.14 4.54
CA LEU A 21 -6.05 13.48 4.73
C LEU A 21 -6.40 13.76 6.19
N ALA A 22 -7.03 12.79 6.86
CA ALA A 22 -7.38 12.94 8.27
C ALA A 22 -6.13 13.11 9.14
N LEU A 23 -5.07 12.35 8.86
CA LEU A 23 -3.80 12.48 9.59
C LEU A 23 -3.14 13.82 9.34
N GLU A 24 -3.17 14.33 8.11
CA GLU A 24 -2.60 15.65 7.79
C GLU A 24 -3.25 16.75 8.64
N GLU A 25 -4.55 16.67 8.86
CA GLU A 25 -5.27 17.67 9.64
C GLU A 25 -5.04 17.54 11.14
N GLN A 26 -4.98 16.30 11.65
CA GLN A 26 -4.95 16.02 13.08
C GLN A 26 -3.57 15.74 13.63
N GLN A 27 -2.74 15.05 12.85
CA GLN A 27 -1.41 14.62 13.30
C GLN A 27 -0.44 14.69 12.11
N PRO A 28 -0.08 15.90 11.66
CA PRO A 28 0.72 16.07 10.43
C PRO A 28 2.13 15.47 10.50
N GLU A 29 2.64 15.20 11.69
CA GLU A 29 3.95 14.56 11.87
C GLU A 29 3.94 13.05 11.64
N ARG A 30 2.76 12.44 11.51
CA ARG A 30 2.66 11.00 11.30
C ARG A 30 2.72 10.66 9.82
N VAL A 31 3.33 9.52 9.52
CA VAL A 31 3.46 9.00 8.16
C VAL A 31 2.61 7.75 8.04
N LEU A 32 1.79 7.68 7.01
CA LEU A 32 0.90 6.55 6.76
C LEU A 32 1.51 5.63 5.71
N TYR A 33 1.56 4.34 6.00
CA TYR A 33 2.01 3.31 5.07
C TYR A 33 0.86 2.35 4.77
N LEU A 34 0.77 1.90 3.52
CA LEU A 34 -0.13 0.81 3.15
C LEU A 34 0.62 -0.51 3.37
N ALA A 35 0.09 -1.36 4.25
CA ALA A 35 0.68 -2.67 4.51
C ALA A 35 0.25 -3.65 3.41
N VAL A 36 1.22 -4.30 2.77
CA VAL A 36 0.99 -5.21 1.65
C VAL A 36 1.72 -6.52 1.91
N PRO A 37 1.02 -7.68 1.80
CA PRO A 37 1.70 -8.97 1.87
C PRO A 37 2.72 -9.13 0.75
N SER A 38 3.85 -9.76 1.04
CA SER A 38 4.95 -9.92 0.07
C SER A 38 4.50 -10.59 -1.22
N GLY A 39 3.64 -11.62 -1.13
CA GLY A 39 3.12 -12.30 -2.31
C GLY A 39 2.34 -11.37 -3.24
N ILE A 40 1.55 -10.48 -2.67
CA ILE A 40 0.78 -9.49 -3.44
C ILE A 40 1.72 -8.43 -4.03
N TYR A 41 2.71 -7.97 -3.25
CA TYR A 41 3.64 -6.97 -3.75
C TYR A 41 4.43 -7.48 -4.96
N TYR A 42 4.96 -8.71 -4.87
CA TYR A 42 5.80 -9.25 -5.93
C TYR A 42 5.02 -9.81 -7.12
N SER A 43 3.69 -9.79 -7.08
CA SER A 43 2.83 -10.16 -8.21
C SER A 43 2.01 -8.98 -8.71
N PHE A 44 0.92 -8.65 -8.01
CA PHE A 44 -0.03 -7.62 -8.45
C PHE A 44 0.63 -6.25 -8.57
N PHE A 45 1.47 -5.87 -7.61
CA PHE A 45 2.10 -4.55 -7.60
C PHE A 45 3.21 -4.41 -8.64
N GLN A 46 3.57 -5.49 -9.35
CA GLN A 46 4.54 -5.44 -10.44
C GLN A 46 3.90 -5.15 -11.79
N LEU A 47 2.57 -5.15 -11.88
CA LEU A 47 1.87 -4.77 -13.11
C LEU A 47 2.14 -3.30 -13.41
N GLN A 48 2.41 -2.98 -14.67
CA GLN A 48 2.83 -1.63 -15.07
C GLN A 48 1.82 -0.55 -14.65
N PHE A 49 0.52 -0.82 -14.84
CA PHE A 49 -0.52 0.12 -14.45
C PHE A 49 -0.48 0.40 -12.94
N ILE A 50 -0.32 -0.65 -12.14
CA ILE A 50 -0.28 -0.51 -10.67
C ILE A 50 0.97 0.24 -10.22
N LYS A 51 2.12 -0.05 -10.83
CA LYS A 51 3.35 0.70 -10.56
C LYS A 51 3.17 2.18 -10.85
N THR A 52 2.51 2.52 -11.94
CA THR A 52 2.24 3.90 -12.30
C THR A 52 1.36 4.59 -11.26
N VAL A 53 0.30 3.92 -10.79
CA VAL A 53 -0.58 4.45 -9.74
C VAL A 53 0.19 4.71 -8.46
N VAL A 54 0.98 3.73 -8.02
CA VAL A 54 1.79 3.83 -6.80
C VAL A 54 2.76 5.01 -6.89
N GLU A 55 3.44 5.13 -8.02
CA GLU A 55 4.43 6.19 -8.25
C GLU A 55 3.79 7.57 -8.28
N ARG A 56 2.74 7.74 -9.06
CA ARG A 56 2.07 9.03 -9.22
C ARG A 56 1.34 9.50 -7.97
N SER A 57 0.82 8.57 -7.18
CA SER A 57 0.15 8.90 -5.93
C SER A 57 1.11 9.04 -4.75
N GLN A 58 2.40 8.77 -4.96
CA GLN A 58 3.43 8.80 -3.93
C GLN A 58 3.07 7.92 -2.74
N LEU A 59 2.49 6.76 -3.05
CA LEU A 59 2.03 5.82 -2.05
C LEU A 59 3.23 5.19 -1.34
N LYS A 60 3.21 5.23 -0.01
CA LYS A 60 4.24 4.58 0.80
C LYS A 60 3.77 3.21 1.20
N ILE A 61 4.61 2.21 1.01
CA ILE A 61 4.23 0.81 1.18
C ILE A 61 5.15 0.12 2.18
N MET A 62 4.55 -0.64 3.09
CA MET A 62 5.25 -1.56 3.97
C MET A 62 4.97 -2.98 3.50
N ILE A 63 6.01 -3.70 3.11
CA ILE A 63 5.88 -5.08 2.64
C ILE A 63 6.15 -6.01 3.82
N TYR A 64 5.26 -6.96 4.07
CA TYR A 64 5.42 -7.91 5.15
C TYR A 64 5.21 -9.34 4.66
N ASP A 65 5.85 -10.29 5.37
CA ASP A 65 5.66 -11.72 5.14
C ASP A 65 4.65 -12.23 6.17
N PRO A 66 3.43 -12.61 5.73
CA PRO A 66 2.39 -13.04 6.69
C PRO A 66 2.67 -14.40 7.32
N VAL A 67 3.53 -15.22 6.70
CA VAL A 67 3.87 -16.55 7.24
C VAL A 67 4.90 -16.43 8.36
N GLN A 68 5.97 -15.65 8.12
CA GLN A 68 7.04 -15.47 9.11
C GLN A 68 6.79 -14.27 10.03
N GLU A 69 5.76 -13.49 9.77
CA GLU A 69 5.38 -12.34 10.59
C GLU A 69 6.50 -11.31 10.74
N VAL A 70 7.19 -11.04 9.64
CA VAL A 70 8.29 -10.06 9.61
C VAL A 70 8.06 -9.02 8.54
N ILE A 71 8.58 -7.82 8.77
CA ILE A 71 8.60 -6.78 7.76
C ILE A 71 9.76 -7.05 6.82
N VAL A 72 9.46 -7.12 5.52
CA VAL A 72 10.45 -7.42 4.48
C VAL A 72 11.12 -6.14 3.99
N ALA A 73 10.34 -5.10 3.72
CA ALA A 73 10.88 -3.85 3.18
C ALA A 73 9.90 -2.69 3.36
N TRP A 74 10.45 -1.48 3.32
CA TRP A 74 9.69 -0.23 3.29
C TRP A 74 9.96 0.44 1.95
N LYS A 75 8.90 0.83 1.25
CA LYS A 75 8.99 1.54 -0.04
C LYS A 75 8.40 2.94 0.09
N ASN A 76 9.25 3.92 -0.09
CA ASN A 76 8.85 5.34 0.01
C ASN A 76 8.68 5.99 -1.35
#